data_d0f2afb84e8b78ac856f6eb6f0b393b8
#
_entry.id   d0f2afb84e8b78ac856f6eb6f0b393b8
#
_cell.length_a   1.000
_cell.length_b   1.000
_cell.length_c   1.000
_cell.angle_alpha   90.00
_cell.angle_beta   90.00
_cell.angle_gamma   90.00
#
_symmetry.space_group_name_H-M   'P 1'
#
loop_
_entity.id
_entity.type
_entity.pdbx_description
1 polymer ?
#
loop_
_entity_poly.entity_id
_entity_poly.type
_entity_poly.pdbx_seq_one_letter_code
_entity_poly.pdbx_strand_id
1 'polypeptide(L)'
;MIFDTLTDVEDFYKSYAHDAGFSVRIGQQKKQNEEILIKRYLCSREGYKKEDEKNVTDASGNKRTHNVMEKRCGCQAHIVVNLGSDKKYRIVSMVEQHNHDFVSPDKRQFLRSNRMVSKRVKSTLFNFHKASIGTSLAY
;
A
#
# COMPACT_ATOMS: atom_id res chain seq x y z
N MET A 1 2.69 -17.77 -12.76
CA MET A 1 1.63 -16.82 -13.13
C MET A 1 2.21 -15.73 -14.01
N ILE A 2 1.48 -15.38 -15.07
CA ILE A 2 1.87 -14.37 -16.08
C ILE A 2 0.75 -13.36 -16.16
N PHE A 3 1.10 -12.09 -16.27
CA PHE A 3 0.18 -10.96 -16.35
C PHE A 3 0.55 -10.05 -17.50
N ASP A 4 -0.42 -9.47 -18.17
CA ASP A 4 -0.17 -8.55 -19.29
C ASP A 4 0.25 -7.16 -18.79
N THR A 5 -0.27 -6.72 -17.65
CA THR A 5 0.03 -5.40 -17.09
C THR A 5 0.41 -5.46 -15.60
N LEU A 6 1.10 -4.41 -15.13
CA LEU A 6 1.35 -4.23 -13.69
C LEU A 6 0.08 -3.99 -12.88
N THR A 7 -0.95 -3.44 -13.51
CA THR A 7 -2.25 -3.24 -12.87
C THR A 7 -2.89 -4.58 -12.53
N ASP A 8 -2.81 -5.55 -13.46
CA ASP A 8 -3.34 -6.90 -13.22
C ASP A 8 -2.62 -7.60 -12.07
N VAL A 9 -1.29 -7.44 -11.98
CA VAL A 9 -0.50 -7.94 -10.83
C VAL A 9 -0.95 -7.30 -9.53
N GLU A 10 -1.14 -5.99 -9.54
CA GLU A 10 -1.54 -5.23 -8.35
C GLU A 10 -2.93 -5.63 -7.88
N ASP A 11 -3.87 -5.76 -8.81
CA ASP A 11 -5.24 -6.17 -8.51
C ASP A 11 -5.29 -7.62 -8.01
N PHE A 12 -4.52 -8.52 -8.62
CA PHE A 12 -4.36 -9.89 -8.14
C PHE A 12 -3.86 -9.92 -6.69
N TYR A 13 -2.75 -9.23 -6.40
CA TYR A 13 -2.17 -9.27 -5.05
C TYR A 13 -3.00 -8.54 -4.01
N LYS A 14 -3.71 -7.47 -4.39
CA LYS A 14 -4.67 -6.78 -3.52
C LYS A 14 -5.88 -7.66 -3.21
N SER A 15 -6.40 -8.39 -4.19
CA SER A 15 -7.50 -9.34 -4.00
C SER A 15 -7.08 -10.46 -3.04
N TYR A 16 -5.93 -11.07 -3.28
CA TYR A 16 -5.35 -12.08 -2.40
C TYR A 16 -5.19 -11.55 -0.96
N ALA A 17 -4.64 -10.35 -0.80
CA ALA A 17 -4.43 -9.73 0.50
C ALA A 17 -5.75 -9.41 1.21
N HIS A 18 -6.78 -8.99 0.46
CA HIS A 18 -8.11 -8.77 0.98
C HIS A 18 -8.71 -10.07 1.54
N ASP A 19 -8.64 -11.15 0.77
CA ASP A 19 -9.19 -12.45 1.15
C ASP A 19 -8.44 -13.07 2.33
N ALA A 20 -7.14 -12.87 2.40
CA ALA A 20 -6.32 -13.27 3.54
C ALA A 20 -6.49 -12.36 4.77
N GLY A 21 -6.74 -11.07 4.60
CA GLY A 21 -6.96 -10.11 5.69
C GLY A 21 -5.72 -9.30 6.07
N PHE A 22 -4.90 -8.90 5.10
CA PHE A 22 -3.78 -7.98 5.31
C PHE A 22 -3.76 -6.83 4.30
N SER A 23 -2.99 -5.78 4.57
CA SER A 23 -2.81 -4.65 3.66
C SER A 23 -1.54 -4.79 2.83
N VAL A 24 -1.62 -4.38 1.57
CA VAL A 24 -0.49 -4.33 0.65
C VAL A 24 0.16 -2.95 0.64
N ARG A 25 1.47 -2.93 0.49
CA ARG A 25 2.30 -1.75 0.25
C ARG A 25 3.15 -1.97 -0.99
N ILE A 26 3.31 -0.94 -1.79
CA ILE A 26 4.26 -0.95 -2.90
C ILE A 26 5.67 -0.82 -2.32
N GLY A 27 6.54 -1.75 -2.68
CA GLY A 27 7.94 -1.75 -2.31
C GLY A 27 8.83 -1.10 -3.38
N GLN A 28 10.06 -1.55 -3.43
CA GLN A 28 11.04 -1.08 -4.41
C GLN A 28 10.65 -1.46 -5.84
N GLN A 29 11.01 -0.61 -6.78
CA GLN A 29 10.87 -0.87 -8.20
C GLN A 29 12.16 -0.48 -8.92
N LYS A 30 12.53 -1.28 -9.93
CA LYS A 30 13.62 -0.98 -10.84
C LYS A 30 13.04 -0.61 -12.20
N LYS A 31 13.44 0.55 -12.73
CA LYS A 31 13.04 1.04 -14.05
C LYS A 31 14.23 1.05 -14.99
N GLN A 32 13.97 0.84 -16.26
CA GLN A 32 14.90 1.04 -17.36
C GLN A 32 14.11 1.56 -18.56
N ASN A 33 14.59 2.65 -19.20
CA ASN A 33 13.90 3.29 -20.33
C ASN A 33 12.40 3.52 -20.10
N GLU A 34 12.05 4.05 -18.93
CA GLU A 34 10.67 4.27 -18.46
C GLU A 34 9.81 3.01 -18.20
N GLU A 35 10.28 1.83 -18.61
CA GLU A 35 9.60 0.59 -18.27
C GLU A 35 10.01 0.08 -16.88
N ILE A 36 9.05 -0.44 -16.13
CA ILE A 36 9.31 -1.06 -14.83
C ILE A 36 9.71 -2.51 -15.07
N LEU A 37 11.00 -2.82 -14.90
CA LEU A 37 11.52 -4.17 -15.06
C LEU A 37 11.18 -5.08 -13.88
N ILE A 38 11.33 -4.55 -12.67
CA ILE A 38 11.09 -5.30 -11.43
C ILE A 38 10.23 -4.44 -10.53
N LYS A 39 9.18 -5.04 -9.96
CA LYS A 39 8.35 -4.41 -8.94
C LYS A 39 8.10 -5.36 -7.79
N ARG A 40 8.15 -4.82 -6.59
CA ARG A 40 7.91 -5.57 -5.36
C ARG A 40 6.67 -5.03 -4.65
N TYR A 41 5.80 -5.94 -4.24
CA TYR A 41 4.64 -5.64 -3.41
C TYR A 41 4.81 -6.36 -2.08
N LEU A 42 4.57 -5.68 -0.99
CA LEU A 42 4.90 -6.10 0.35
C LEU A 42 3.66 -6.10 1.25
N CYS A 43 3.68 -6.91 2.30
CA CYS A 43 2.79 -6.70 3.41
C CYS A 43 3.05 -5.33 4.06
N SER A 44 2.00 -4.61 4.45
CA SER A 44 2.12 -3.29 5.08
C SER A 44 2.89 -3.32 6.42
N ARG A 45 3.02 -4.50 7.04
CA ARG A 45 3.78 -4.72 8.28
C ARG A 45 5.22 -5.17 8.04
N GLU A 46 5.69 -5.12 6.78
CA GLU A 46 7.08 -5.45 6.43
C GLU A 46 8.05 -4.41 6.98
N GLY A 47 9.23 -4.89 7.41
CA GLY A 47 10.30 -4.08 7.98
C GLY A 47 9.96 -3.51 9.36
N TYR A 48 10.83 -2.64 9.82
CA TYR A 48 10.68 -1.91 11.08
C TYR A 48 10.71 -0.41 10.78
N LYS A 49 10.13 0.38 11.65
CA LYS A 49 10.31 1.82 11.60
C LYS A 49 11.78 2.12 11.93
N LYS A 50 12.45 2.90 11.08
CA LYS A 50 13.75 3.45 11.48
C LYS A 50 13.49 4.36 12.66
N GLU A 51 14.21 4.15 13.75
CA GLU A 51 14.26 5.15 14.81
C GLU A 51 14.86 6.40 14.17
N ASP A 52 14.05 7.43 14.00
CA ASP A 52 14.57 8.73 13.64
C ASP A 52 15.46 9.15 14.81
N GLU A 53 16.76 9.32 14.58
CA GLU A 53 17.65 10.02 15.49
C GLU A 53 17.19 11.47 15.59
N LYS A 54 16.12 11.70 16.35
CA LYS A 54 15.64 13.04 16.64
C LYS A 54 16.34 13.59 17.86
N ASN A 55 17.62 13.85 17.71
CA ASN A 55 18.30 14.83 18.50
C ASN A 55 18.31 16.17 17.74
N VAL A 56 17.18 16.81 17.64
CA VAL A 56 17.08 18.24 17.41
C VAL A 56 16.23 18.82 18.52
N THR A 57 16.89 19.17 19.58
CA THR A 57 16.37 20.07 20.61
C THR A 57 16.24 21.46 20.00
N ASP A 58 15.04 21.79 19.53
CA ASP A 58 14.70 23.18 19.27
C ASP A 58 14.40 23.86 20.60
N ALA A 59 15.02 25.00 20.81
CA ALA A 59 14.87 25.85 22.00
C ALA A 59 13.46 26.45 22.14
N SER A 60 12.46 25.96 21.43
CA SER A 60 11.05 26.35 21.54
C SER A 60 10.20 25.11 21.82
N GLY A 61 9.97 24.87 23.10
CA GLY A 61 9.41 23.66 23.71
C GLY A 61 7.99 23.28 23.32
N ASN A 62 7.67 23.02 22.06
CA ASN A 62 6.34 22.52 21.74
C ASN A 62 6.34 21.58 20.50
N LYS A 63 7.07 20.47 20.56
CA LYS A 63 6.87 19.35 19.61
C LYS A 63 5.85 18.39 20.19
N ARG A 64 4.63 18.46 19.69
CA ARG A 64 3.66 17.37 19.84
C ARG A 64 4.20 16.15 19.08
N THR A 65 4.94 15.30 19.75
CA THR A 65 5.28 13.97 19.25
C THR A 65 3.99 13.16 19.15
N HIS A 66 3.43 13.04 17.95
CA HIS A 66 2.41 12.05 17.68
C HIS A 66 3.03 10.67 17.91
N ASN A 67 2.72 10.06 19.03
CA ASN A 67 3.14 8.71 19.36
C ASN A 67 2.30 7.74 18.48
N VAL A 68 2.67 7.63 17.21
CA VAL A 68 2.02 6.70 16.28
C VAL A 68 2.50 5.30 16.63
N MET A 69 1.60 4.47 17.14
CA MET A 69 1.86 3.08 17.46
C MET A 69 2.51 2.38 16.26
N GLU A 70 3.68 1.78 16.47
CA GLU A 70 4.39 1.02 15.43
C GLU A 70 3.56 -0.20 15.01
N LYS A 71 3.22 -0.26 13.73
CA LYS A 71 2.46 -1.36 13.14
C LYS A 71 3.33 -2.34 12.37
N ARG A 72 4.59 -1.99 12.11
CA ARG A 72 5.54 -2.86 11.41
C ARG A 72 6.13 -3.86 12.39
N CYS A 73 6.20 -5.12 11.97
CA CYS A 73 6.68 -6.22 12.79
C CYS A 73 7.71 -7.10 12.06
N GLY A 74 8.34 -6.58 11.01
CA GLY A 74 9.31 -7.33 10.22
C GLY A 74 8.69 -8.44 9.38
N CYS A 75 7.43 -8.32 9.00
CA CYS A 75 6.77 -9.30 8.14
C CYS A 75 7.51 -9.43 6.81
N GLN A 76 7.77 -10.67 6.37
CA GLN A 76 8.52 -10.95 5.14
C GLN A 76 7.61 -11.28 3.94
N ALA A 77 6.31 -11.31 4.13
CA ALA A 77 5.36 -11.63 3.07
C ALA A 77 5.41 -10.61 1.94
N HIS A 78 5.64 -11.10 0.73
CA HIS A 78 5.78 -10.26 -0.46
C HIS A 78 5.60 -11.04 -1.76
N ILE A 79 5.37 -10.32 -2.85
CA ILE A 79 5.60 -10.82 -4.20
C ILE A 79 6.59 -9.93 -4.94
N VAL A 80 7.37 -10.54 -5.82
CA VAL A 80 8.25 -9.85 -6.76
C VAL A 80 7.86 -10.27 -8.16
N VAL A 81 7.70 -9.29 -9.02
CA VAL A 81 7.42 -9.50 -10.44
C VAL A 81 8.51 -8.91 -11.30
N ASN A 82 8.77 -9.59 -12.41
CA ASN A 82 9.73 -9.17 -13.40
C ASN A 82 9.07 -9.09 -14.78
N LEU A 83 9.49 -8.09 -15.57
CA LEU A 83 9.09 -7.94 -16.96
C LEU A 83 9.92 -8.92 -17.83
N GLY A 84 9.25 -9.80 -18.53
CA GLY A 84 9.88 -10.70 -19.50
C GLY A 84 10.17 -10.03 -20.84
N SER A 85 10.92 -10.71 -21.71
CA SER A 85 11.19 -10.27 -23.08
C SER A 85 9.93 -10.17 -23.95
N ASP A 86 8.90 -10.90 -23.57
CA ASP A 86 7.57 -10.92 -24.21
C ASP A 86 6.66 -9.76 -23.72
N LYS A 87 7.22 -8.77 -23.01
CA LYS A 87 6.49 -7.62 -22.43
C LYS A 87 5.41 -8.03 -21.42
N LYS A 88 5.51 -9.23 -20.83
CA LYS A 88 4.58 -9.72 -19.81
C LYS A 88 5.28 -9.81 -18.46
N TYR A 89 4.51 -9.55 -17.40
CA TYR A 89 5.00 -9.63 -16.03
C TYR A 89 4.85 -11.05 -15.48
N ARG A 90 5.90 -11.54 -14.84
CA ARG A 90 5.93 -12.88 -14.23
C ARG A 90 6.28 -12.77 -12.77
N ILE A 91 5.56 -13.54 -11.92
CA ILE A 91 5.95 -13.66 -10.51
C ILE A 91 7.22 -14.51 -10.44
N VAL A 92 8.28 -13.92 -9.90
CA VAL A 92 9.59 -14.58 -9.72
C VAL A 92 9.82 -15.01 -8.27
N SER A 93 9.13 -14.37 -7.33
CA SER A 93 9.18 -14.74 -5.91
C SER A 93 7.84 -14.43 -5.26
N MET A 94 7.38 -15.33 -4.42
CA MET A 94 6.21 -15.14 -3.57
C MET A 94 6.48 -15.76 -2.20
N VAL A 95 6.36 -14.96 -1.15
CA VAL A 95 6.44 -15.38 0.24
C VAL A 95 5.09 -15.11 0.88
N GLU A 96 4.41 -16.19 1.26
CA GLU A 96 3.05 -16.15 1.80
C GLU A 96 3.02 -16.09 3.33
N GLN A 97 4.12 -16.48 3.98
CA GLN A 97 4.18 -16.57 5.44
C GLN A 97 4.16 -15.18 6.08
N HIS A 98 3.26 -15.01 7.03
CA HIS A 98 3.15 -13.81 7.85
C HIS A 98 3.51 -14.14 9.31
N ASN A 99 4.12 -13.19 10.00
CA ASN A 99 4.46 -13.26 11.42
C ASN A 99 3.51 -12.46 12.31
N HIS A 100 2.32 -12.19 11.83
CA HIS A 100 1.28 -11.43 12.52
C HIS A 100 -0.11 -11.95 12.19
N ASP A 101 -1.08 -11.64 13.03
CA ASP A 101 -2.47 -12.03 12.83
C ASP A 101 -3.10 -11.28 11.63
N PHE A 102 -4.02 -11.96 10.97
CA PHE A 102 -4.85 -11.38 9.92
C PHE A 102 -6.06 -10.66 10.51
N VAL A 103 -6.57 -9.72 9.74
CA VAL A 103 -7.78 -9.00 10.10
C VAL A 103 -9.00 -9.88 9.83
N SER A 104 -9.91 -9.95 10.80
CA SER A 104 -11.17 -10.70 10.67
C SER A 104 -12.00 -10.22 9.46
N PRO A 105 -12.81 -11.11 8.85
CA PRO A 105 -13.55 -10.82 7.62
C PRO A 105 -14.40 -9.54 7.68
N ASP A 106 -15.06 -9.29 8.81
CA ASP A 106 -15.91 -8.12 9.06
C ASP A 106 -15.15 -6.78 9.06
N LYS A 107 -13.83 -6.81 9.34
CA LYS A 107 -12.97 -5.62 9.41
C LYS A 107 -12.07 -5.42 8.19
N ARG A 108 -12.07 -6.34 7.24
CA ARG A 108 -11.19 -6.28 6.04
C ARG A 108 -11.43 -5.02 5.20
N GLN A 109 -12.66 -4.53 5.15
CA GLN A 109 -13.01 -3.29 4.45
C GLN A 109 -12.27 -2.05 4.99
N PHE A 110 -11.83 -2.07 6.25
CA PHE A 110 -11.09 -0.96 6.88
C PHE A 110 -9.58 -1.03 6.63
N LEU A 111 -9.08 -2.08 6.00
CA LEU A 111 -7.68 -2.17 5.61
C LEU A 111 -7.30 -1.03 4.68
N ARG A 112 -6.11 -0.46 4.88
CA ARG A 112 -5.64 0.71 4.11
C ARG A 112 -5.62 0.47 2.60
N SER A 113 -5.24 -0.73 2.16
CA SER A 113 -5.22 -1.11 0.75
C SER A 113 -6.61 -1.19 0.13
N ASN A 114 -7.65 -1.36 0.96
CA ASN A 114 -9.04 -1.54 0.52
C ASN A 114 -9.86 -0.26 0.57
N ARG A 115 -9.30 0.82 1.10
CA ARG A 115 -9.93 2.14 1.15
C ARG A 115 -9.88 2.81 -0.23
N MET A 116 -10.52 2.19 -1.21
CA MET A 116 -10.59 2.72 -2.57
C MET A 116 -11.84 3.60 -2.71
N VAL A 117 -11.63 4.86 -3.00
CA VAL A 117 -12.72 5.75 -3.39
C VAL A 117 -13.03 5.48 -4.86
N SER A 118 -14.26 5.07 -5.17
CA SER A 118 -14.67 4.79 -6.55
C SER A 118 -14.50 6.03 -7.45
N LYS A 119 -14.30 5.83 -8.75
CA LYS A 119 -14.18 6.93 -9.72
C LYS A 119 -15.38 7.87 -9.65
N ARG A 120 -16.59 7.32 -9.46
CA ARG A 120 -17.83 8.10 -9.33
C ARG A 120 -17.78 9.02 -8.11
N VAL A 121 -17.41 8.50 -6.94
CA VAL A 121 -17.31 9.28 -5.69
C VAL A 121 -16.20 10.34 -5.81
N LYS A 122 -15.06 10.01 -6.43
CA LYS A 122 -13.99 11.01 -6.69
C LYS A 122 -14.50 12.15 -7.56
N SER A 123 -15.23 11.85 -8.64
CA SER A 123 -15.83 12.85 -9.53
C SER A 123 -16.83 13.74 -8.79
N THR A 124 -17.69 13.13 -7.96
CA THR A 124 -18.66 13.86 -7.15
C THR A 124 -17.99 14.79 -6.14
N LEU A 125 -16.97 14.31 -5.42
CA LEU A 125 -16.19 15.11 -4.47
C LEU A 125 -15.46 16.27 -5.17
N PHE A 126 -14.90 16.03 -6.37
CA PHE A 126 -14.27 17.05 -7.17
C PHE A 126 -15.28 18.14 -7.60
N ASN A 127 -16.47 17.75 -8.01
CA ASN A 127 -17.54 18.68 -8.39
C ASN A 127 -18.01 19.52 -7.19
N PHE A 128 -18.13 18.94 -6.01
CA PHE A 128 -18.45 19.66 -4.78
C PHE A 128 -17.35 20.65 -4.40
N HIS A 129 -16.11 20.26 -4.51
CA HIS A 129 -14.97 21.17 -4.27
C HIS A 129 -14.99 22.33 -5.25
N LYS A 130 -15.24 22.08 -6.55
CA LYS A 130 -15.35 23.13 -7.59
C LYS A 130 -16.52 24.09 -7.33
N ALA A 131 -17.61 23.58 -6.77
CA ALA A 131 -18.78 24.35 -6.37
C ALA A 131 -18.61 25.05 -5.01
N SER A 132 -17.43 24.99 -4.39
CA SER A 132 -17.13 25.52 -3.03
C SER A 132 -18.02 24.94 -1.92
N ILE A 133 -18.55 23.74 -2.13
CA ILE A 133 -19.34 23.02 -1.13
C ILE A 133 -18.38 22.21 -0.25
N GLY A 134 -18.40 22.45 1.04
CA GLY A 134 -17.59 21.70 2.00
C GLY A 134 -17.98 20.21 2.04
N THR A 135 -17.01 19.34 2.25
CA THR A 135 -17.23 17.87 2.29
C THR A 135 -18.16 17.42 3.40
N SER A 136 -18.32 18.22 4.46
CA SER A 136 -19.29 17.98 5.57
C SER A 136 -20.75 18.07 5.14
N LEU A 137 -21.05 18.73 4.02
CA LEU A 137 -22.40 18.86 3.47
C LEU A 137 -22.70 17.83 2.35
N ALA A 138 -21.73 16.97 2.05
CA ALA A 138 -21.86 15.97 0.99
C ALA A 138 -22.41 14.60 1.47
N TYR A 139 -22.82 14.51 2.74
CA TYR A 139 -23.41 13.32 3.37
C TYR A 139 -24.88 13.56 3.73
#